data_806ec3aa55ea687f37a785656d5ca8c5
#
_entry.id   806ec3aa55ea687f37a785656d5ca8c5
#
_cell.length_a   1.000
_cell.length_b   1.000
_cell.length_c   1.000
_cell.angle_alpha   90.00
_cell.angle_beta   90.00
_cell.angle_gamma   90.00
#
_symmetry.space_group_name_H-M   'P 1'
#
loop_
_entity.id
_entity.type
_entity.pdbx_description
1 polymer ?
#
loop_
_entity_poly.entity_id
_entity_poly.type
_entity_poly.pdbx_seq_one_letter_code
_entity_poly.pdbx_strand_id
1 'polypeptide(L)'
;VYHWASALMLETYMGWPMYVSIPITAAVVGFYTISGGLRADTFTDAIQVTLMFVSSLFLAYFGVQKAGGPEAFLHTLSTKFPGHMHAFLPSDHPDFPWPGVILGLGFVLSPAYWCANQAILLRTLGARSEWDGRASMIFAALAKTFVPVLIILPGFVALALSTEKLAVSDSALPWVVKNVLPPGPSGLFFVAFIAALQAS
;
A
#
# COMPACT_ATOMS: atom_id res chain seq x y z
N VAL A 1 -3.19 3.68 13.19
CA VAL A 1 -2.26 3.71 12.06
C VAL A 1 -2.98 4.12 10.78
N TYR A 2 -4.05 3.43 10.37
CA TYR A 2 -4.76 3.68 9.09
C TYR A 2 -5.38 5.07 8.99
N HIS A 3 -6.09 5.54 10.03
CA HIS A 3 -6.65 6.91 10.05
C HIS A 3 -5.57 7.99 10.02
N TRP A 4 -4.39 7.73 10.60
CA TRP A 4 -3.26 8.63 10.52
C TRP A 4 -2.73 8.73 9.07
N ALA A 5 -2.55 7.60 8.39
CA ALA A 5 -2.10 7.58 7.00
C ALA A 5 -3.12 8.24 6.05
N SER A 6 -4.42 8.03 6.28
CA SER A 6 -5.49 8.72 5.53
C SER A 6 -5.45 10.22 5.76
N ALA A 7 -5.24 10.66 7.01
CA ALA A 7 -5.17 12.07 7.37
C ALA A 7 -3.94 12.74 6.76
N LEU A 8 -2.78 12.09 6.77
CA LEU A 8 -1.56 12.59 6.14
C LEU A 8 -1.76 12.79 4.62
N MET A 9 -2.44 11.86 3.96
CA MET A 9 -2.77 11.98 2.54
C MET A 9 -3.72 13.15 2.27
N LEU A 10 -4.76 13.32 3.10
CA LEU A 10 -5.71 14.43 3.02
C LEU A 10 -5.02 15.78 3.27
N GLU A 11 -4.13 15.85 4.23
CA GLU A 11 -3.35 17.05 4.53
C GLU A 11 -2.42 17.42 3.35
N THR A 12 -1.68 16.44 2.82
CA THR A 12 -0.72 16.70 1.72
C THR A 12 -1.43 17.06 0.42
N TYR A 13 -2.58 16.45 0.13
CA TYR A 13 -3.30 16.60 -1.14
C TYR A 13 -4.33 17.73 -1.12
N MET A 14 -5.12 17.83 -0.05
CA MET A 14 -6.23 18.78 0.08
C MET A 14 -5.93 19.94 1.05
N GLY A 15 -4.86 19.84 1.83
CA GLY A 15 -4.54 20.85 2.85
C GLY A 15 -5.41 20.77 4.11
N TRP A 16 -6.13 19.66 4.32
CA TRP A 16 -6.97 19.50 5.50
C TRP A 16 -6.14 19.13 6.72
N PRO A 17 -6.29 19.81 7.85
CA PRO A 17 -5.54 19.49 9.05
C PRO A 17 -5.96 18.13 9.62
N MET A 18 -4.98 17.37 10.16
CA MET A 18 -5.18 16.00 10.66
C MET A 18 -6.30 15.89 11.69
N TYR A 19 -6.43 16.89 12.59
CA TYR A 19 -7.47 16.88 13.64
C TYR A 19 -8.91 16.98 13.09
N VAL A 20 -9.08 17.41 11.85
CA VAL A 20 -10.38 17.42 11.13
C VAL A 20 -10.54 16.14 10.32
N SER A 21 -9.49 15.72 9.63
CA SER A 21 -9.50 14.58 8.73
C SER A 21 -9.76 13.25 9.46
N ILE A 22 -9.15 13.04 10.63
CA ILE A 22 -9.30 11.81 11.41
C ILE A 22 -10.75 11.58 11.88
N PRO A 23 -11.44 12.53 12.54
CA PRO A 23 -12.82 12.33 12.94
C PRO A 23 -13.78 12.13 11.76
N ILE A 24 -13.58 12.84 10.65
CA ILE A 24 -14.44 12.71 9.46
C ILE A 24 -14.29 11.32 8.85
N THR A 25 -13.05 10.87 8.62
CA THR A 25 -12.82 9.53 8.06
C THR A 25 -13.34 8.43 8.99
N ALA A 26 -13.14 8.55 10.29
CA ALA A 26 -13.66 7.60 11.28
C ALA A 26 -15.19 7.55 11.30
N ALA A 27 -15.86 8.72 11.21
CA ALA A 27 -17.31 8.79 11.16
C ALA A 27 -17.89 8.15 9.89
N VAL A 28 -17.29 8.40 8.73
CA VAL A 28 -17.70 7.80 7.45
C VAL A 28 -17.55 6.29 7.48
N VAL A 29 -16.40 5.78 7.91
CA VAL A 29 -16.16 4.33 8.03
C VAL A 29 -17.11 3.70 9.02
N GLY A 30 -17.27 4.28 10.20
CA GLY A 30 -18.20 3.80 11.23
C GLY A 30 -19.63 3.73 10.73
N PHE A 31 -20.08 4.74 9.99
CA PHE A 31 -21.43 4.77 9.44
C PHE A 31 -21.71 3.62 8.47
N TYR A 32 -20.87 3.43 7.46
CA TYR A 32 -21.13 2.35 6.49
C TYR A 32 -20.89 0.95 7.08
N THR A 33 -19.93 0.79 7.98
CA THR A 33 -19.66 -0.50 8.64
C THR A 33 -20.81 -0.90 9.57
N ILE A 34 -21.35 0.03 10.36
CA ILE A 34 -22.52 -0.21 11.22
C ILE A 34 -23.75 -0.54 10.39
N SER A 35 -23.96 0.19 9.28
CA SER A 35 -25.15 0.02 8.42
C SER A 35 -25.10 -1.23 7.57
N GLY A 36 -23.93 -1.64 7.08
CA GLY A 36 -23.78 -2.71 6.09
C GLY A 36 -23.20 -4.03 6.60
N GLY A 37 -22.57 -4.01 7.78
CA GLY A 37 -21.94 -5.17 8.38
C GLY A 37 -20.82 -5.78 7.52
N LEU A 38 -20.40 -7.01 7.86
CA LEU A 38 -19.29 -7.73 7.22
C LEU A 38 -19.46 -7.90 5.70
N ARG A 39 -20.70 -8.05 5.23
CA ARG A 39 -20.96 -8.27 3.79
C ARG A 39 -20.69 -7.02 2.96
N ALA A 40 -21.12 -5.86 3.44
CA ALA A 40 -20.84 -4.59 2.76
C ALA A 40 -19.37 -4.26 2.81
N ASP A 41 -18.72 -4.48 3.95
CA ASP A 41 -17.29 -4.30 4.17
C ASP A 41 -16.48 -5.12 3.14
N THR A 42 -16.73 -6.44 3.05
CA THR A 42 -16.02 -7.32 2.10
C THR A 42 -16.25 -6.92 0.64
N PHE A 43 -17.45 -6.45 0.28
CA PHE A 43 -17.74 -6.02 -1.09
C PHE A 43 -17.02 -4.71 -1.43
N THR A 44 -17.02 -3.76 -0.50
CA THR A 44 -16.29 -2.50 -0.65
C THR A 44 -14.79 -2.72 -0.76
N ASP A 45 -14.23 -3.60 0.07
CA ASP A 45 -12.82 -3.99 0.02
C ASP A 45 -12.40 -4.51 -1.36
N ALA A 46 -13.22 -5.37 -1.98
CA ALA A 46 -12.94 -5.92 -3.30
C ALA A 46 -12.86 -4.83 -4.38
N ILE A 47 -13.76 -3.85 -4.34
CA ILE A 47 -13.74 -2.70 -5.25
C ILE A 47 -12.50 -1.84 -5.00
N GLN A 48 -12.22 -1.55 -3.75
CA GLN A 48 -11.10 -0.68 -3.34
C GLN A 48 -9.76 -1.28 -3.72
N VAL A 49 -9.54 -2.58 -3.48
CA VAL A 49 -8.33 -3.29 -3.88
C VAL A 49 -8.17 -3.24 -5.40
N THR A 50 -9.23 -3.46 -6.17
CA THR A 50 -9.19 -3.37 -7.64
C THR A 50 -8.79 -1.98 -8.10
N LEU A 51 -9.41 -0.92 -7.54
CA LEU A 51 -9.07 0.46 -7.85
C LEU A 51 -7.62 0.79 -7.48
N MET A 52 -7.14 0.29 -6.34
CA MET A 52 -5.77 0.49 -5.90
C MET A 52 -4.77 -0.17 -6.86
N PHE A 53 -5.03 -1.40 -7.33
CA PHE A 53 -4.18 -2.06 -8.33
C PHE A 53 -4.12 -1.26 -9.64
N VAL A 54 -5.27 -0.86 -10.18
CA VAL A 54 -5.34 -0.07 -11.41
C VAL A 54 -4.60 1.25 -11.25
N SER A 55 -4.84 1.95 -10.16
CA SER A 55 -4.20 3.25 -9.88
C SER A 55 -2.68 3.13 -9.72
N SER A 56 -2.21 2.05 -9.08
CA SER A 56 -0.79 1.78 -8.91
C SER A 56 -0.09 1.46 -10.24
N LEU A 57 -0.77 0.80 -11.17
CA LEU A 57 -0.25 0.60 -12.53
C LEU A 57 -0.09 1.93 -13.28
N PHE A 58 -1.05 2.85 -13.16
CA PHE A 58 -0.89 4.20 -13.72
C PHE A 58 0.31 4.92 -13.10
N LEU A 59 0.46 4.85 -11.79
CA LEU A 59 1.56 5.49 -11.09
C LEU A 59 2.91 4.89 -11.50
N ALA A 60 2.99 3.57 -11.67
CA ALA A 60 4.16 2.88 -12.19
C ALA A 60 4.52 3.37 -13.60
N TYR A 61 3.55 3.39 -14.49
CA TYR A 61 3.74 3.80 -15.87
C TYR A 61 4.20 5.27 -15.98
N PHE A 62 3.45 6.21 -15.42
CA PHE A 62 3.78 7.63 -15.48
C PHE A 62 5.06 7.96 -14.70
N GLY A 63 5.32 7.27 -13.58
CA GLY A 63 6.53 7.44 -12.79
C GLY A 63 7.79 7.08 -13.56
N VAL A 64 7.80 5.90 -14.17
CA VAL A 64 8.92 5.44 -14.99
C VAL A 64 9.12 6.31 -16.23
N GLN A 65 8.03 6.71 -16.92
CA GLN A 65 8.11 7.61 -18.06
C GLN A 65 8.72 8.97 -17.67
N LYS A 66 8.30 9.53 -16.54
CA LYS A 66 8.81 10.83 -16.06
C LYS A 66 10.27 10.74 -15.61
N ALA A 67 10.75 9.57 -15.22
CA ALA A 67 12.15 9.31 -14.89
C ALA A 67 13.05 9.14 -16.14
N GLY A 68 12.52 9.31 -17.35
CA GLY A 68 13.26 9.15 -18.59
C GLY A 68 13.13 7.77 -19.24
N GLY A 69 12.16 6.97 -18.82
CA GLY A 69 11.93 5.62 -19.31
C GLY A 69 12.58 4.54 -18.44
N PRO A 70 12.35 3.25 -18.76
CA PRO A 70 12.80 2.14 -17.94
C PRO A 70 14.32 2.08 -17.75
N GLU A 71 15.09 2.33 -18.82
CA GLU A 71 16.55 2.28 -18.77
C GLU A 71 17.14 3.39 -17.91
N ALA A 72 16.70 4.64 -18.10
CA ALA A 72 17.15 5.79 -17.32
C ALA A 72 16.76 5.64 -15.84
N PHE A 73 15.57 5.11 -15.58
CA PHE A 73 15.07 4.83 -14.22
C PHE A 73 15.95 3.82 -13.52
N LEU A 74 16.21 2.65 -14.13
CA LEU A 74 17.07 1.62 -13.57
C LEU A 74 18.53 2.09 -13.40
N HIS A 75 19.05 2.82 -14.38
CA HIS A 75 20.39 3.40 -14.28
C HIS A 75 20.51 4.38 -13.10
N THR A 76 19.50 5.23 -12.91
CA THR A 76 19.48 6.17 -11.79
C THR A 76 19.46 5.46 -10.45
N LEU A 77 18.63 4.42 -10.30
CA LEU A 77 18.56 3.63 -9.07
C LEU A 77 19.85 2.87 -8.79
N SER A 78 20.40 2.20 -9.79
CA SER A 78 21.63 1.40 -9.61
C SER A 78 22.86 2.27 -9.31
N THR A 79 22.91 3.49 -9.83
CA THR A 79 24.07 4.39 -9.66
C THR A 79 23.96 5.22 -8.39
N LYS A 80 22.78 5.79 -8.11
CA LYS A 80 22.60 6.68 -6.96
C LYS A 80 22.22 5.93 -5.68
N PHE A 81 21.55 4.80 -5.80
CA PHE A 81 20.99 4.05 -4.66
C PHE A 81 21.28 2.54 -4.75
N PRO A 82 22.53 2.11 -4.91
CA PRO A 82 22.87 0.69 -5.10
C PRO A 82 22.39 -0.19 -3.96
N GLY A 83 22.41 0.31 -2.71
CA GLY A 83 21.94 -0.42 -1.54
C GLY A 83 20.44 -0.77 -1.57
N HIS A 84 19.63 -0.07 -2.33
CA HIS A 84 18.19 -0.34 -2.45
C HIS A 84 17.86 -1.42 -3.49
N MET A 85 18.84 -1.87 -4.27
CA MET A 85 18.66 -2.90 -5.29
C MET A 85 18.91 -4.33 -4.78
N HIS A 86 19.24 -4.49 -3.51
CA HIS A 86 19.47 -5.80 -2.88
C HIS A 86 18.18 -6.31 -2.23
N ALA A 87 17.74 -7.52 -2.61
CA ALA A 87 16.58 -8.18 -1.98
C ALA A 87 16.90 -8.67 -0.56
N PHE A 88 18.15 -8.98 -0.27
CA PHE A 88 18.62 -9.40 1.04
C PHE A 88 19.73 -8.47 1.53
N LEU A 89 19.53 -7.91 2.68
CA LEU A 89 20.53 -7.07 3.34
C LEU A 89 21.47 -7.97 4.19
N PRO A 90 22.69 -7.52 4.47
CA PRO A 90 23.65 -8.29 5.28
C PRO A 90 23.08 -8.73 6.63
N SER A 91 23.66 -9.79 7.21
CA SER A 91 23.23 -10.33 8.50
C SER A 91 23.48 -9.40 9.69
N ASP A 92 24.36 -8.43 9.53
CA ASP A 92 24.72 -7.39 10.50
C ASP A 92 24.01 -6.04 10.26
N HIS A 93 23.08 -5.99 9.31
CA HIS A 93 22.30 -4.77 9.04
C HIS A 93 21.45 -4.38 10.27
N PRO A 94 21.52 -3.11 10.76
CA PRO A 94 20.90 -2.71 12.02
C PRO A 94 19.38 -2.87 12.05
N ASP A 95 18.69 -2.58 10.94
CA ASP A 95 17.23 -2.56 10.89
C ASP A 95 16.63 -3.85 10.31
N PHE A 96 17.23 -4.40 9.26
CA PHE A 96 16.68 -5.52 8.50
C PHE A 96 17.72 -6.61 8.19
N PRO A 97 18.31 -7.30 9.19
CA PRO A 97 19.21 -8.42 8.96
C PRO A 97 18.43 -9.58 8.34
N TRP A 98 18.93 -10.15 7.21
CA TRP A 98 18.20 -11.21 6.50
C TRP A 98 17.78 -12.42 7.39
N PRO A 99 18.56 -12.88 8.40
CA PRO A 99 18.10 -13.97 9.26
C PRO A 99 16.89 -13.57 10.10
N GLY A 100 16.84 -12.34 10.62
CA GLY A 100 15.70 -11.80 11.36
C GLY A 100 14.46 -11.65 10.49
N VAL A 101 14.65 -11.25 9.22
CA VAL A 101 13.54 -11.15 8.26
C VAL A 101 12.95 -12.54 7.96
N ILE A 102 13.79 -13.53 7.64
CA ILE A 102 13.29 -14.88 7.31
C ILE A 102 12.70 -15.56 8.54
N LEU A 103 13.42 -15.60 9.65
CA LEU A 103 12.98 -16.32 10.85
C LEU A 103 11.88 -15.57 11.59
N GLY A 104 12.01 -14.26 11.79
CA GLY A 104 11.04 -13.46 12.50
C GLY A 104 9.76 -13.22 11.69
N LEU A 105 9.89 -12.61 10.51
CA LEU A 105 8.73 -12.29 9.68
C LEU A 105 8.17 -13.52 8.98
N GLY A 106 9.02 -14.38 8.42
CA GLY A 106 8.60 -15.56 7.66
C GLY A 106 7.97 -16.64 8.53
N PHE A 107 8.69 -17.09 9.56
CA PHE A 107 8.25 -18.23 10.36
C PHE A 107 7.38 -17.88 11.57
N VAL A 108 7.52 -16.70 12.15
CA VAL A 108 6.75 -16.30 13.33
C VAL A 108 5.59 -15.40 12.96
N LEU A 109 5.87 -14.24 12.35
CA LEU A 109 4.84 -13.24 12.10
C LEU A 109 3.87 -13.67 10.99
N SER A 110 4.36 -14.26 9.91
CA SER A 110 3.52 -14.63 8.78
C SER A 110 2.48 -15.69 9.13
N PRO A 111 2.79 -16.81 9.82
CA PRO A 111 1.78 -17.75 10.30
C PRO A 111 0.82 -17.11 11.30
N ALA A 112 1.32 -16.30 12.24
CA ALA A 112 0.47 -15.62 13.21
C ALA A 112 -0.52 -14.67 12.51
N TYR A 113 -0.07 -13.91 11.50
CA TYR A 113 -0.91 -13.01 10.72
C TYR A 113 -1.99 -13.78 9.94
N TRP A 114 -1.63 -14.87 9.25
CA TRP A 114 -2.56 -15.60 8.40
C TRP A 114 -3.50 -16.53 9.18
N CYS A 115 -3.04 -17.09 10.30
CA CYS A 115 -3.79 -18.10 11.05
C CYS A 115 -4.48 -17.58 12.32
N ALA A 116 -4.06 -16.42 12.85
CA ALA A 116 -4.59 -15.88 14.09
C ALA A 116 -5.19 -14.47 13.99
N ASN A 117 -5.03 -13.79 12.85
CA ASN A 117 -5.60 -12.47 12.66
C ASN A 117 -7.13 -12.56 12.51
N GLN A 118 -7.86 -11.93 13.44
CA GLN A 118 -9.31 -11.96 13.49
C GLN A 118 -9.97 -11.46 12.20
N ALA A 119 -9.46 -10.39 11.57
CA ALA A 119 -10.04 -9.83 10.37
C ALA A 119 -9.97 -10.79 9.17
N ILE A 120 -8.88 -11.56 9.05
CA ILE A 120 -8.72 -12.58 8.00
C ILE A 120 -9.60 -13.79 8.30
N LEU A 121 -9.60 -14.26 9.54
CA LEU A 121 -10.40 -15.42 9.95
C LEU A 121 -11.90 -15.18 9.79
N LEU A 122 -12.42 -14.02 10.18
CA LEU A 122 -13.84 -13.68 10.02
C LEU A 122 -14.29 -13.74 8.56
N ARG A 123 -13.48 -13.24 7.63
CA ARG A 123 -13.78 -13.27 6.20
C ARG A 123 -13.73 -14.70 5.65
N THR A 124 -12.73 -15.48 6.07
CA THR A 124 -12.58 -16.88 5.63
C THR A 124 -13.69 -17.78 6.18
N LEU A 125 -14.03 -17.62 7.46
CA LEU A 125 -15.11 -18.38 8.10
C LEU A 125 -16.51 -17.96 7.61
N GLY A 126 -16.65 -16.73 7.12
CA GLY A 126 -17.88 -16.22 6.50
C GLY A 126 -18.09 -16.68 5.05
N ALA A 127 -17.20 -17.49 4.49
CA ALA A 127 -17.33 -18.02 3.13
C ALA A 127 -18.50 -19.00 3.01
N ARG A 128 -19.07 -19.14 1.80
CA ARG A 128 -20.23 -20.01 1.54
C ARG A 128 -19.94 -21.50 1.73
N SER A 129 -18.71 -21.88 1.43
CA SER A 129 -18.24 -23.26 1.55
C SER A 129 -16.80 -23.32 2.00
N GLU A 130 -16.38 -24.48 2.50
CA GLU A 130 -14.99 -24.72 2.85
C GLU A 130 -14.04 -24.56 1.65
N TRP A 131 -14.52 -24.95 0.46
CA TRP A 131 -13.76 -24.79 -0.78
C TRP A 131 -13.54 -23.29 -1.11
N ASP A 132 -14.59 -22.46 -1.00
CA ASP A 132 -14.48 -21.02 -1.24
C ASP A 132 -13.54 -20.35 -0.24
N GLY A 133 -13.58 -20.77 1.03
CA GLY A 133 -12.66 -20.32 2.05
C GLY A 133 -11.20 -20.64 1.71
N ARG A 134 -10.91 -21.88 1.32
CA ARG A 134 -9.57 -22.31 0.90
C ARG A 134 -9.11 -21.60 -0.38
N ALA A 135 -9.96 -21.51 -1.38
CA ALA A 135 -9.67 -20.83 -2.65
C ALA A 135 -9.37 -19.35 -2.45
N SER A 136 -10.11 -18.67 -1.57
CA SER A 136 -9.86 -17.25 -1.25
C SER A 136 -8.49 -17.02 -0.62
N MET A 137 -8.03 -17.93 0.24
CA MET A 137 -6.70 -17.83 0.87
C MET A 137 -5.57 -18.04 -0.16
N ILE A 138 -5.73 -18.99 -1.09
CA ILE A 138 -4.76 -19.21 -2.17
C ILE A 138 -4.72 -18.00 -3.09
N PHE A 139 -5.88 -17.47 -3.48
CA PHE A 139 -5.97 -16.26 -4.29
C PHE A 139 -5.33 -15.05 -3.60
N ALA A 140 -5.60 -14.87 -2.31
CA ALA A 140 -4.99 -13.79 -1.53
C ALA A 140 -3.45 -13.91 -1.45
N ALA A 141 -2.93 -15.12 -1.30
CA ALA A 141 -1.49 -15.38 -1.31
C ALA A 141 -0.85 -15.02 -2.66
N LEU A 142 -1.49 -15.41 -3.77
CA LEU A 142 -1.04 -15.04 -5.11
C LEU A 142 -1.10 -13.53 -5.34
N ALA A 143 -2.22 -12.89 -5.02
CA ALA A 143 -2.38 -11.45 -5.15
C ALA A 143 -1.32 -10.69 -4.32
N LYS A 144 -1.08 -11.15 -3.09
CA LYS A 144 -0.11 -10.54 -2.18
C LYS A 144 1.34 -10.62 -2.68
N THR A 145 1.65 -11.56 -3.57
CA THR A 145 2.97 -11.63 -4.23
C THR A 145 3.23 -10.43 -5.15
N PHE A 146 2.17 -9.85 -5.73
CA PHE A 146 2.27 -8.67 -6.60
C PHE A 146 2.17 -7.34 -5.85
N VAL A 147 1.55 -7.31 -4.68
CA VAL A 147 1.37 -6.09 -3.87
C VAL A 147 2.69 -5.37 -3.56
N PRO A 148 3.79 -6.05 -3.17
CA PRO A 148 5.06 -5.38 -2.91
C PRO A 148 5.56 -4.57 -4.10
N VAL A 149 5.43 -5.09 -5.32
CA VAL A 149 5.84 -4.37 -6.54
C VAL A 149 5.06 -3.06 -6.67
N LEU A 150 3.75 -3.09 -6.43
CA LEU A 150 2.88 -1.92 -6.54
C LEU A 150 3.15 -0.87 -5.44
N ILE A 151 3.57 -1.31 -4.26
CA ILE A 151 3.84 -0.43 -3.11
C ILE A 151 5.27 0.11 -3.15
N ILE A 152 6.25 -0.72 -3.50
CA ILE A 152 7.67 -0.37 -3.51
C ILE A 152 8.02 0.54 -4.69
N LEU A 153 7.40 0.31 -5.85
CA LEU A 153 7.69 1.06 -7.07
C LEU A 153 7.47 2.58 -6.91
N PRO A 154 6.38 3.07 -6.28
CA PRO A 154 6.24 4.49 -5.96
C PRO A 154 7.38 5.06 -5.11
N GLY A 155 7.90 4.29 -4.17
CA GLY A 155 9.07 4.66 -3.39
C GLY A 155 10.32 4.85 -4.25
N PHE A 156 10.58 3.94 -5.16
CA PHE A 156 11.67 4.06 -6.12
C PHE A 156 11.48 5.24 -7.11
N VAL A 157 10.25 5.49 -7.52
CA VAL A 157 9.93 6.67 -8.34
C VAL A 157 10.22 7.96 -7.56
N ALA A 158 9.84 8.01 -6.28
CA ALA A 158 10.18 9.13 -5.41
C ALA A 158 11.69 9.33 -5.31
N LEU A 159 12.46 8.27 -5.06
CA LEU A 159 13.92 8.31 -4.99
C LEU A 159 14.57 8.79 -6.30
N ALA A 160 14.05 8.35 -7.44
CA ALA A 160 14.59 8.71 -8.74
C ALA A 160 14.30 10.16 -9.13
N LEU A 161 13.13 10.69 -8.74
CA LEU A 161 12.64 12.00 -9.18
C LEU A 161 12.82 13.11 -8.14
N SER A 162 12.87 12.80 -6.85
CA SER A 162 13.07 13.81 -5.82
C SER A 162 14.52 14.29 -5.81
N THR A 163 14.72 15.59 -6.01
CA THR A 163 16.03 16.24 -5.93
C THR A 163 16.42 16.57 -4.49
N GLU A 164 15.45 16.63 -3.59
CA GLU A 164 15.64 16.90 -2.15
C GLU A 164 15.29 15.67 -1.33
N LYS A 165 16.02 15.46 -0.21
CA LYS A 165 15.61 14.45 0.77
C LYS A 165 14.23 14.84 1.32
N LEU A 166 13.24 13.99 1.08
CA LEU A 166 11.94 14.15 1.72
C LEU A 166 12.13 14.17 3.23
N ALA A 167 11.61 15.19 3.89
CA ALA A 167 11.78 15.41 5.33
C ALA A 167 11.24 14.24 6.16
N VAL A 168 10.21 13.54 5.62
CA VAL A 168 9.58 12.37 6.22
C VAL A 168 9.39 11.32 5.13
N SER A 169 9.87 10.11 5.35
CA SER A 169 9.75 8.99 4.40
C SER A 169 8.28 8.69 4.01
N ASP A 170 7.35 8.86 4.96
CA ASP A 170 5.92 8.61 4.76
C ASP A 170 5.26 9.57 3.76
N SER A 171 5.88 10.74 3.50
CA SER A 171 5.38 11.69 2.50
C SER A 171 5.81 11.35 1.06
N ALA A 172 6.61 10.30 0.85
CA ALA A 172 7.07 9.90 -0.47
C ALA A 172 5.90 9.54 -1.41
N LEU A 173 4.95 8.72 -0.96
CA LEU A 173 3.81 8.32 -1.76
C LEU A 173 2.87 9.50 -2.08
N PRO A 174 2.41 10.31 -1.11
CA PRO A 174 1.65 11.53 -1.40
C PRO A 174 2.36 12.48 -2.36
N TRP A 175 3.66 12.65 -2.21
CA TRP A 175 4.46 13.49 -3.08
C TRP A 175 4.46 12.99 -4.54
N VAL A 176 4.67 11.68 -4.75
CA VAL A 176 4.66 11.08 -6.09
C VAL A 176 3.28 11.23 -6.73
N VAL A 177 2.21 10.93 -6.01
CA VAL A 177 0.84 11.07 -6.51
C VAL A 177 0.57 12.50 -6.98
N LYS A 178 0.98 13.49 -6.19
CA LYS A 178 0.75 14.91 -6.48
C LYS A 178 1.61 15.42 -7.64
N ASN A 179 2.87 14.97 -7.75
CA ASN A 179 3.84 15.57 -8.67
C ASN A 179 4.06 14.74 -9.94
N VAL A 180 3.71 13.46 -9.96
CA VAL A 180 3.99 12.56 -11.07
C VAL A 180 2.76 12.28 -11.92
N LEU A 181 1.62 12.04 -11.28
CA LEU A 181 0.39 11.69 -11.98
C LEU A 181 -0.28 12.91 -12.64
N PRO A 182 -0.84 12.75 -13.85
CA PRO A 182 -1.73 13.75 -14.43
C PRO A 182 -3.06 13.85 -13.64
N PRO A 183 -3.83 14.94 -13.79
CA PRO A 183 -4.99 15.23 -12.92
C PRO A 183 -6.03 14.11 -12.76
N GLY A 184 -6.38 13.39 -13.84
CA GLY A 184 -7.36 12.29 -13.78
C GLY A 184 -6.86 11.09 -12.97
N PRO A 185 -5.76 10.42 -13.37
CA PRO A 185 -5.14 9.34 -12.61
C PRO A 185 -4.73 9.71 -11.19
N SER A 186 -4.33 10.94 -10.93
CA SER A 186 -4.01 11.43 -9.59
C SER A 186 -5.22 11.41 -8.66
N GLY A 187 -6.37 11.89 -9.14
CA GLY A 187 -7.64 11.82 -8.38
C GLY A 187 -8.10 10.38 -8.14
N LEU A 188 -8.00 9.51 -9.15
CA LEU A 188 -8.34 8.10 -9.02
C LEU A 188 -7.46 7.41 -7.96
N PHE A 189 -6.14 7.65 -8.00
CA PHE A 189 -5.22 7.10 -7.01
C PHE A 189 -5.54 7.61 -5.60
N PHE A 190 -5.80 8.91 -5.47
CA PHE A 190 -6.14 9.52 -4.18
C PHE A 190 -7.39 8.87 -3.57
N VAL A 191 -8.48 8.76 -4.33
CA VAL A 191 -9.72 8.11 -3.86
C VAL A 191 -9.49 6.64 -3.52
N ALA A 192 -8.80 5.89 -4.39
CA ALA A 192 -8.51 4.48 -4.17
C ALA A 192 -7.65 4.25 -2.92
N PHE A 193 -6.65 5.10 -2.69
CA PHE A 193 -5.76 5.01 -1.55
C PHE A 193 -6.48 5.32 -0.23
N ILE A 194 -7.24 6.42 -0.18
CA ILE A 194 -8.05 6.77 1.01
C ILE A 194 -9.05 5.65 1.31
N ALA A 195 -9.75 5.16 0.29
CA ALA A 195 -10.69 4.07 0.45
C ALA A 195 -10.02 2.80 1.00
N ALA A 196 -8.87 2.39 0.45
CA ALA A 196 -8.13 1.21 0.90
C ALA A 196 -7.64 1.33 2.36
N LEU A 197 -7.23 2.53 2.80
CA LEU A 197 -6.85 2.76 4.18
C LEU A 197 -8.04 2.72 5.16
N GLN A 198 -9.24 3.02 4.65
CA GLN A 198 -10.46 2.96 5.45
C GLN A 198 -11.07 1.56 5.56
N ALA A 199 -10.66 0.65 4.69
CA ALA A 199 -11.10 -0.74 4.62
C ALA A 199 -10.45 -1.67 5.66
N SER A 200 -9.62 -1.16 6.56
CA SER A 200 -8.75 -1.97 7.43
C SER A 200 -9.13 -1.89 8.87
#